data_b92b255b1b0c249a51b55f1148bf8f2d
#
_entry.id   b92b255b1b0c249a51b55f1148bf8f2d
#
_cell.length_a   1.000
_cell.length_b   1.000
_cell.length_c   1.000
_cell.angle_alpha   90.00
_cell.angle_beta   90.00
_cell.angle_gamma   90.00
#
_symmetry.space_group_name_H-M   'P 1'
#
loop_
_entity.id
_entity.type
_entity.pdbx_description
1 polymer ?
#
loop_
_entity_poly.entity_id
_entity_poly.type
_entity_poly.pdbx_seq_one_letter_code
_entity_poly.pdbx_strand_id
1 'polypeptide(L)'
;MSNIVAIVGRPNVGKSTLFNRLTESRSAIVDEVSGVTRDRNYGKAVWNGIDFSVIDTGGYVENSDDIFEEEINRQVRLAIEEADVILFITDVTVGIHDLDNSVAELLRKSSKKVCLVVNKVDNGDRLNEATEFYSLGLGDYFPISSMNGSGTGELLDAITASLKPASSIDESEIPRVAIVGRPNVGKSSLINSLLGEDRNIVTPLAGTTRDSIYTRYNKFNNDFYLVDTAGIRKKSKVSEDIEFYSVMRAVKAIENADICLLLIDATRGIEAQDINIFSLIQRNNKGLIILVNKWDLVEKDSNTIVEFEQEIRKKTAPFTDYYMLFISATNKQRIHKILELIMKVNENRTRKIPTAKLNDVMLDAIKANTPPSTKGKQIKIKYVTQLPTYTPNFAFFCNLPQYIKDPYKRYLENRLRENFEFTGVPIKIFFRKK
;
A
#
# COMPACT_ATOMS: atom_id res chain seq x y z
N MET A 1 5.37 -11.67 4.63
CA MET A 1 4.92 -11.63 3.21
C MET A 1 3.55 -11.00 3.21
N SER A 2 3.26 -10.12 2.27
CA SER A 2 1.94 -9.51 2.15
C SER A 2 0.95 -10.54 1.58
N ASN A 3 -0.23 -10.66 2.17
CA ASN A 3 -1.32 -11.47 1.66
C ASN A 3 -2.20 -10.59 0.77
N ILE A 4 -2.28 -10.87 -0.51
CA ILE A 4 -3.06 -10.08 -1.48
C ILE A 4 -4.27 -10.89 -1.96
N VAL A 5 -5.46 -10.31 -1.81
CA VAL A 5 -6.73 -10.85 -2.28
C VAL A 5 -7.25 -9.95 -3.39
N ALA A 6 -7.38 -10.49 -4.60
CA ALA A 6 -7.91 -9.74 -5.75
C ALA A 6 -9.37 -10.10 -6.01
N ILE A 7 -10.19 -9.09 -6.25
CA ILE A 7 -11.60 -9.24 -6.62
C ILE A 7 -11.72 -9.09 -8.14
N VAL A 8 -12.18 -10.13 -8.83
CA VAL A 8 -12.36 -10.16 -10.29
C VAL A 8 -13.81 -10.53 -10.65
N GLY A 9 -14.24 -10.17 -11.83
CA GLY A 9 -15.57 -10.47 -12.35
C GLY A 9 -16.05 -9.36 -13.27
N ARG A 10 -17.13 -9.63 -14.01
CA ARG A 10 -17.73 -8.67 -14.95
C ARG A 10 -18.25 -7.41 -14.23
N PRO A 11 -18.55 -6.33 -14.95
CA PRO A 11 -19.15 -5.12 -14.39
C PRO A 11 -20.48 -5.41 -13.67
N ASN A 12 -20.82 -4.57 -12.70
CA ASN A 12 -22.11 -4.55 -12.00
C ASN A 12 -22.45 -5.81 -11.16
N VAL A 13 -21.56 -6.78 -11.01
CA VAL A 13 -21.76 -7.95 -10.12
C VAL A 13 -21.61 -7.62 -8.63
N GLY A 14 -21.16 -6.41 -8.29
CA GLY A 14 -21.02 -5.95 -6.91
C GLY A 14 -19.60 -6.01 -6.34
N LYS A 15 -18.55 -5.98 -7.19
CA LYS A 15 -17.14 -5.98 -6.76
C LYS A 15 -16.83 -4.89 -5.73
N SER A 16 -17.15 -3.64 -6.05
CA SER A 16 -16.86 -2.50 -5.17
C SER A 16 -17.72 -2.53 -3.89
N THR A 17 -18.92 -3.11 -3.93
CA THR A 17 -19.75 -3.32 -2.74
C THR A 17 -19.10 -4.34 -1.80
N LEU A 18 -18.62 -5.47 -2.36
CA LEU A 18 -17.89 -6.46 -1.57
C LEU A 18 -16.57 -5.90 -1.04
N PHE A 19 -15.81 -5.18 -1.88
CA PHE A 19 -14.59 -4.50 -1.46
C PHE A 19 -14.81 -3.60 -0.24
N ASN A 20 -15.82 -2.73 -0.29
CA ASN A 20 -16.18 -1.86 0.82
C ASN A 20 -16.54 -2.68 2.07
N ARG A 21 -17.35 -3.73 1.91
CA ARG A 21 -17.75 -4.62 3.01
C ARG A 21 -16.56 -5.28 3.69
N LEU A 22 -15.62 -5.81 2.93
CA LEU A 22 -14.42 -6.47 3.47
C LEU A 22 -13.47 -5.49 4.17
N THR A 23 -13.38 -4.26 3.67
CA THR A 23 -12.45 -3.24 4.19
C THR A 23 -13.06 -2.37 5.30
N GLU A 24 -14.38 -2.21 5.37
CA GLU A 24 -15.10 -1.45 6.41
C GLU A 24 -15.14 -2.15 7.77
N SER A 25 -15.00 -3.46 7.81
CA SER A 25 -14.95 -4.23 9.08
C SER A 25 -13.79 -3.79 10.00
N ARG A 26 -12.86 -2.99 9.49
CA ARG A 26 -11.71 -2.43 10.23
C ARG A 26 -11.95 -1.02 10.80
N SER A 27 -13.01 -0.32 10.44
CA SER A 27 -13.22 1.10 10.79
C SER A 27 -13.43 1.39 12.29
N ALA A 28 -13.52 0.36 13.15
CA ALA A 28 -13.65 0.56 14.60
C ALA A 28 -12.30 0.76 15.33
N ILE A 29 -11.15 0.51 14.72
CA ILE A 29 -9.84 0.49 15.43
C ILE A 29 -8.72 1.27 14.72
N VAL A 30 -8.83 1.65 13.45
CA VAL A 30 -7.73 2.28 12.71
C VAL A 30 -8.13 3.65 12.17
N ASP A 31 -7.39 4.64 12.62
CA ASP A 31 -7.43 6.05 12.27
C ASP A 31 -7.84 6.32 10.82
N GLU A 32 -8.96 7.03 10.65
CA GLU A 32 -9.21 7.82 9.46
C GLU A 32 -8.09 8.88 9.38
N VAL A 33 -7.16 8.70 8.45
CA VAL A 33 -6.26 9.77 8.05
C VAL A 33 -7.12 10.78 7.31
N SER A 34 -7.62 11.77 8.06
CA SER A 34 -8.44 12.85 7.54
C SER A 34 -7.64 13.60 6.46
N GLY A 35 -8.17 13.61 5.23
CA GLY A 35 -7.63 14.40 4.12
C GLY A 35 -7.00 13.59 2.97
N VAL A 36 -6.95 12.26 3.04
CA VAL A 36 -6.56 11.42 1.90
C VAL A 36 -7.80 10.93 1.20
N THR A 37 -7.94 11.22 -0.09
CA THR A 37 -9.00 10.69 -0.96
C THR A 37 -9.06 9.17 -0.79
N ARG A 38 -10.25 8.65 -0.52
CA ARG A 38 -10.53 7.21 -0.38
C ARG A 38 -10.12 6.54 -1.69
N ASP A 39 -9.05 5.76 -1.67
CA ASP A 39 -8.69 4.94 -2.82
C ASP A 39 -9.79 3.87 -2.96
N ARG A 40 -10.54 3.94 -4.06
CA ARG A 40 -11.71 3.08 -4.28
C ARG A 40 -11.33 1.62 -4.52
N ASN A 41 -10.05 1.32 -4.71
CA ASN A 41 -9.61 0.06 -5.30
C ASN A 41 -8.62 -0.72 -4.43
N TYR A 42 -8.11 -0.14 -3.32
CA TYR A 42 -7.19 -0.79 -2.40
C TYR A 42 -7.60 -0.56 -0.96
N GLY A 43 -7.67 -1.63 -0.18
CA GLY A 43 -7.99 -1.57 1.25
C GLY A 43 -7.36 -2.72 2.01
N LYS A 44 -7.31 -2.60 3.33
CA LYS A 44 -6.85 -3.66 4.24
C LYS A 44 -8.02 -4.25 4.99
N ALA A 45 -7.98 -5.56 5.17
CA ALA A 45 -8.92 -6.31 5.99
C ALA A 45 -8.17 -7.16 7.00
N VAL A 46 -8.84 -7.47 8.11
CA VAL A 46 -8.34 -8.37 9.16
C VAL A 46 -9.44 -9.36 9.49
N TRP A 47 -9.13 -10.64 9.48
CA TRP A 47 -10.06 -11.69 9.90
C TRP A 47 -9.30 -12.79 10.63
N ASN A 48 -9.83 -13.27 11.75
CA ASN A 48 -9.18 -14.29 12.59
C ASN A 48 -7.71 -14.00 12.91
N GLY A 49 -7.34 -12.72 13.06
CA GLY A 49 -5.95 -12.30 13.33
C GLY A 49 -5.02 -12.30 12.13
N ILE A 50 -5.52 -12.60 10.93
CA ILE A 50 -4.77 -12.56 9.68
C ILE A 50 -5.06 -11.25 8.95
N ASP A 51 -4.01 -10.44 8.75
CA ASP A 51 -4.07 -9.23 7.92
C ASP A 51 -3.90 -9.59 6.45
N PHE A 52 -4.72 -8.99 5.59
CA PHE A 52 -4.59 -9.10 4.14
C PHE A 52 -5.04 -7.83 3.43
N SER A 53 -4.54 -7.64 2.22
CA SER A 53 -4.87 -6.52 1.36
C SER A 53 -5.88 -6.94 0.32
N VAL A 54 -6.94 -6.16 0.13
CA VAL A 54 -7.98 -6.39 -0.88
C VAL A 54 -7.81 -5.39 -2.01
N ILE A 55 -7.89 -5.88 -3.25
CA ILE A 55 -7.78 -5.06 -4.46
C ILE A 55 -9.02 -5.30 -5.32
N ASP A 56 -9.79 -4.23 -5.60
CA ASP A 56 -10.88 -4.24 -6.58
C ASP A 56 -10.32 -3.94 -7.97
N THR A 57 -10.34 -4.95 -8.85
CA THR A 57 -9.82 -4.80 -10.21
C THR A 57 -10.71 -3.95 -11.11
N GLY A 58 -12.01 -3.85 -10.82
CA GLY A 58 -13.00 -3.16 -11.67
C GLY A 58 -12.94 -1.63 -11.59
N GLY A 59 -12.34 -1.07 -10.56
CA GLY A 59 -12.28 0.39 -10.38
C GLY A 59 -11.20 1.10 -11.17
N TYR A 60 -10.38 0.37 -11.93
CA TYR A 60 -9.32 0.92 -12.78
C TYR A 60 -9.72 1.08 -14.26
N VAL A 61 -10.96 0.79 -14.60
CA VAL A 61 -11.50 1.01 -15.95
C VAL A 61 -12.34 2.27 -15.91
N GLU A 62 -11.89 3.35 -16.55
CA GLU A 62 -12.68 4.56 -16.72
C GLU A 62 -13.77 4.32 -17.78
N ASN A 63 -15.03 4.51 -17.35
CA ASN A 63 -16.23 4.89 -18.10
C ASN A 63 -16.24 4.67 -19.64
N SER A 64 -16.12 3.45 -20.11
CA SER A 64 -16.58 3.08 -21.44
C SER A 64 -17.70 2.06 -21.33
N ASP A 65 -18.84 2.35 -21.90
CA ASP A 65 -20.00 1.44 -21.94
C ASP A 65 -19.71 0.16 -22.76
N ASP A 66 -18.63 0.14 -23.54
CA ASP A 66 -18.08 -1.00 -24.25
C ASP A 66 -16.86 -1.58 -23.51
N ILE A 67 -17.11 -2.34 -22.45
CA ILE A 67 -16.04 -3.11 -21.79
C ILE A 67 -15.79 -4.35 -22.60
N PHE A 68 -14.71 -4.34 -23.37
CA PHE A 68 -14.27 -5.48 -24.16
C PHE A 68 -13.91 -6.67 -23.25
N GLU A 69 -14.31 -7.86 -23.63
CA GLU A 69 -13.93 -9.13 -23.01
C GLU A 69 -12.41 -9.22 -22.76
N GLU A 70 -11.61 -8.68 -23.64
CA GLU A 70 -10.16 -8.61 -23.54
C GLU A 70 -9.69 -7.89 -22.27
N GLU A 71 -10.33 -6.80 -21.87
CA GLU A 71 -9.94 -6.05 -20.68
C GLU A 71 -10.25 -6.81 -19.39
N ILE A 72 -11.41 -7.50 -19.33
CA ILE A 72 -11.75 -8.36 -18.19
C ILE A 72 -10.75 -9.51 -18.10
N ASN A 73 -10.49 -10.18 -19.21
CA ASN A 73 -9.53 -11.29 -19.28
C ASN A 73 -8.11 -10.83 -18.88
N ARG A 74 -7.74 -9.63 -19.25
CA ARG A 74 -6.46 -9.02 -18.86
C ARG A 74 -6.39 -8.80 -17.34
N GLN A 75 -7.43 -8.23 -16.73
CA GLN A 75 -7.50 -8.04 -15.27
C GLN A 75 -7.41 -9.38 -14.52
N VAL A 76 -8.08 -10.41 -15.02
CA VAL A 76 -8.01 -11.76 -14.47
C VAL A 76 -6.58 -12.34 -14.55
N ARG A 77 -5.90 -12.19 -15.69
CA ARG A 77 -4.52 -12.65 -15.85
C ARG A 77 -3.57 -11.96 -14.86
N LEU A 78 -3.75 -10.64 -14.65
CA LEU A 78 -2.97 -9.89 -13.69
C LEU A 78 -3.24 -10.32 -12.24
N ALA A 79 -4.51 -10.59 -11.91
CA ALA A 79 -4.86 -11.15 -10.61
C ALA A 79 -4.23 -12.54 -10.40
N ILE A 80 -4.21 -13.39 -11.42
CA ILE A 80 -3.55 -14.70 -11.39
C ILE A 80 -2.04 -14.55 -11.13
N GLU A 81 -1.38 -13.56 -11.72
CA GLU A 81 0.06 -13.36 -11.52
C GLU A 81 0.41 -12.86 -10.12
N GLU A 82 -0.34 -11.91 -9.58
CA GLU A 82 0.08 -11.12 -8.42
C GLU A 82 -0.67 -11.43 -7.12
N ALA A 83 -1.91 -11.95 -7.17
CA ALA A 83 -2.68 -12.25 -5.96
C ALA A 83 -2.33 -13.61 -5.34
N ASP A 84 -2.54 -13.74 -4.03
CA ASP A 84 -2.44 -15.01 -3.30
C ASP A 84 -3.77 -15.77 -3.33
N VAL A 85 -4.90 -15.02 -3.25
CA VAL A 85 -6.27 -15.56 -3.39
C VAL A 85 -7.04 -14.69 -4.36
N ILE A 86 -7.86 -15.31 -5.20
CA ILE A 86 -8.73 -14.62 -6.16
C ILE A 86 -10.18 -14.85 -5.76
N LEU A 87 -10.94 -13.76 -5.61
CA LEU A 87 -12.39 -13.79 -5.44
C LEU A 87 -13.03 -13.55 -6.81
N PHE A 88 -13.57 -14.59 -7.41
CA PHE A 88 -14.33 -14.47 -8.66
C PHE A 88 -15.79 -14.24 -8.33
N ILE A 89 -16.28 -13.02 -8.56
CA ILE A 89 -17.65 -12.61 -8.24
C ILE A 89 -18.56 -12.73 -9.48
N THR A 90 -19.68 -13.39 -9.25
CA THR A 90 -20.80 -13.53 -10.19
C THR A 90 -22.08 -12.96 -9.59
N ASP A 91 -23.14 -12.85 -10.37
CA ASP A 91 -24.43 -12.26 -9.97
C ASP A 91 -25.55 -13.28 -10.17
N VAL A 92 -26.17 -13.74 -9.08
CA VAL A 92 -27.26 -14.73 -9.12
C VAL A 92 -28.49 -14.22 -9.89
N THR A 93 -28.75 -12.90 -9.87
CA THR A 93 -29.96 -12.32 -10.49
C THR A 93 -29.95 -12.34 -12.01
N VAL A 94 -28.78 -12.51 -12.62
CA VAL A 94 -28.60 -12.54 -14.08
C VAL A 94 -28.31 -13.95 -14.58
N GLY A 95 -27.89 -14.85 -13.67
CA GLY A 95 -27.40 -16.17 -14.02
C GLY A 95 -25.98 -16.12 -14.61
N ILE A 96 -25.54 -17.24 -15.19
CA ILE A 96 -24.22 -17.38 -15.79
C ILE A 96 -24.19 -16.66 -17.15
N HIS A 97 -23.27 -15.77 -17.34
CA HIS A 97 -23.02 -15.04 -18.59
C HIS A 97 -21.81 -15.62 -19.33
N ASP A 98 -21.70 -15.41 -20.65
CA ASP A 98 -20.58 -15.87 -21.47
C ASP A 98 -19.23 -15.35 -20.94
N LEU A 99 -19.20 -14.10 -20.48
CA LEU A 99 -18.02 -13.52 -19.84
C LEU A 99 -17.62 -14.25 -18.55
N ASP A 100 -18.59 -14.76 -17.77
CA ASP A 100 -18.30 -15.55 -16.57
C ASP A 100 -17.66 -16.90 -16.96
N ASN A 101 -18.08 -17.51 -18.08
CA ASN A 101 -17.48 -18.72 -18.62
C ASN A 101 -16.03 -18.48 -19.09
N SER A 102 -15.78 -17.38 -19.83
CA SER A 102 -14.43 -17.00 -20.27
C SER A 102 -13.47 -16.78 -19.09
N VAL A 103 -13.93 -16.07 -18.06
CA VAL A 103 -13.15 -15.86 -16.83
C VAL A 103 -12.90 -17.17 -16.09
N ALA A 104 -13.93 -18.01 -15.94
CA ALA A 104 -13.81 -19.32 -15.27
C ALA A 104 -12.81 -20.22 -15.98
N GLU A 105 -12.75 -20.20 -17.31
CA GLU A 105 -11.77 -20.97 -18.09
C GLU A 105 -10.32 -20.54 -17.79
N LEU A 106 -10.06 -19.23 -17.70
CA LEU A 106 -8.74 -18.71 -17.31
C LEU A 106 -8.37 -19.11 -15.89
N LEU A 107 -9.32 -19.02 -14.95
CA LEU A 107 -9.11 -19.33 -13.56
C LEU A 107 -8.86 -20.82 -13.32
N ARG A 108 -9.55 -21.71 -14.03
CA ARG A 108 -9.34 -23.17 -13.97
C ARG A 108 -7.93 -23.59 -14.42
N LYS A 109 -7.34 -22.84 -15.38
CA LYS A 109 -5.98 -23.08 -15.86
C LYS A 109 -4.90 -22.59 -14.88
N SER A 110 -5.29 -21.80 -13.87
CA SER A 110 -4.37 -21.24 -12.89
C SER A 110 -4.13 -22.19 -11.72
N SER A 111 -2.97 -22.09 -11.09
CA SER A 111 -2.65 -22.81 -9.84
C SER A 111 -3.02 -22.02 -8.58
N LYS A 112 -3.70 -20.88 -8.73
CA LYS A 112 -4.07 -20.00 -7.61
C LYS A 112 -5.31 -20.53 -6.89
N LYS A 113 -5.43 -20.18 -5.60
CA LYS A 113 -6.67 -20.41 -4.88
C LYS A 113 -7.72 -19.43 -5.39
N VAL A 114 -8.80 -19.98 -5.92
CA VAL A 114 -9.96 -19.22 -6.38
C VAL A 114 -11.12 -19.54 -5.43
N CYS A 115 -11.82 -18.50 -4.99
CA CYS A 115 -13.10 -18.58 -4.30
C CYS A 115 -14.16 -18.05 -5.27
N LEU A 116 -15.06 -18.94 -5.72
CA LEU A 116 -16.22 -18.54 -6.53
C LEU A 116 -17.26 -17.92 -5.58
N VAL A 117 -17.60 -16.66 -5.83
CA VAL A 117 -18.51 -15.87 -5.01
C VAL A 117 -19.76 -15.56 -5.82
N VAL A 118 -20.88 -16.13 -5.41
CA VAL A 118 -22.20 -15.85 -6.01
C VAL A 118 -22.87 -14.76 -5.19
N ASN A 119 -22.90 -13.55 -5.73
CA ASN A 119 -23.40 -12.36 -5.05
C ASN A 119 -24.89 -12.10 -5.31
N LYS A 120 -25.47 -11.21 -4.51
CA LYS A 120 -26.88 -10.79 -4.52
C LYS A 120 -27.85 -11.90 -4.10
N VAL A 121 -27.36 -12.87 -3.31
CA VAL A 121 -28.19 -13.91 -2.69
C VAL A 121 -28.85 -13.33 -1.44
N ASP A 122 -29.95 -12.60 -1.61
CA ASP A 122 -30.61 -11.84 -0.55
C ASP A 122 -31.73 -12.64 0.15
N ASN A 123 -32.16 -13.75 -0.44
CA ASN A 123 -33.26 -14.60 0.08
C ASN A 123 -33.04 -16.10 -0.25
N GLY A 124 -33.90 -16.95 0.31
CA GLY A 124 -33.83 -18.41 0.15
C GLY A 124 -34.04 -18.91 -1.29
N ASP A 125 -34.86 -18.23 -2.10
CA ASP A 125 -35.10 -18.62 -3.48
C ASP A 125 -33.82 -18.48 -4.31
N ARG A 126 -33.12 -17.35 -4.13
CA ARG A 126 -31.83 -17.10 -4.80
C ARG A 126 -30.71 -18.03 -4.36
N LEU A 127 -30.83 -18.61 -3.17
CA LEU A 127 -29.89 -19.63 -2.72
C LEU A 127 -29.98 -20.90 -3.57
N ASN A 128 -31.21 -21.28 -4.00
CA ASN A 128 -31.42 -22.41 -4.90
C ASN A 128 -30.90 -22.09 -6.30
N GLU A 129 -31.14 -20.88 -6.80
CA GLU A 129 -30.63 -20.42 -8.12
C GLU A 129 -29.09 -20.41 -8.16
N ALA A 130 -28.43 -20.12 -7.03
CA ALA A 130 -26.97 -20.11 -6.93
C ALA A 130 -26.33 -21.48 -7.23
N THR A 131 -27.07 -22.58 -7.16
CA THR A 131 -26.57 -23.93 -7.48
C THR A 131 -26.12 -24.08 -8.95
N GLU A 132 -26.68 -23.30 -9.86
CA GLU A 132 -26.28 -23.27 -11.28
C GLU A 132 -24.78 -22.99 -11.45
N PHE A 133 -24.21 -22.18 -10.58
CA PHE A 133 -22.82 -21.72 -10.67
C PHE A 133 -21.77 -22.82 -10.41
N TYR A 134 -22.17 -24.00 -9.92
CA TYR A 134 -21.30 -25.19 -9.92
C TYR A 134 -20.83 -25.56 -11.33
N SER A 135 -21.61 -25.27 -12.35
CA SER A 135 -21.26 -25.55 -13.76
C SER A 135 -20.01 -24.79 -14.23
N LEU A 136 -19.60 -23.72 -13.54
CA LEU A 136 -18.35 -23.01 -13.84
C LEU A 136 -17.09 -23.83 -13.50
N GLY A 137 -17.22 -24.96 -12.78
CA GLY A 137 -16.14 -25.92 -12.54
C GLY A 137 -14.96 -25.38 -11.70
N LEU A 138 -15.25 -24.48 -10.77
CA LEU A 138 -14.25 -23.88 -9.86
C LEU A 138 -14.31 -24.44 -8.44
N GLY A 139 -15.07 -25.53 -8.23
CA GLY A 139 -15.32 -26.14 -6.93
C GLY A 139 -16.48 -25.50 -6.18
N ASP A 140 -16.40 -25.47 -4.85
CA ASP A 140 -17.46 -24.88 -4.02
C ASP A 140 -17.60 -23.38 -4.25
N TYR A 141 -18.85 -22.91 -4.16
CA TYR A 141 -19.15 -21.48 -4.26
C TYR A 141 -19.63 -20.91 -2.92
N PHE A 142 -19.46 -19.61 -2.72
CA PHE A 142 -19.88 -18.87 -1.56
C PHE A 142 -21.07 -17.97 -1.93
N PRO A 143 -22.31 -18.37 -1.52
CA PRO A 143 -23.49 -17.52 -1.74
C PRO A 143 -23.46 -16.37 -0.73
N ILE A 144 -23.37 -15.14 -1.22
CA ILE A 144 -23.30 -13.94 -0.36
C ILE A 144 -24.28 -12.87 -0.80
N SER A 145 -24.57 -11.97 0.13
CA SER A 145 -25.09 -10.65 -0.19
C SER A 145 -24.11 -9.59 0.28
N SER A 146 -23.36 -8.99 -0.66
CA SER A 146 -22.43 -7.90 -0.34
C SER A 146 -23.13 -6.69 0.29
N MET A 147 -24.41 -6.49 0.01
CA MET A 147 -25.18 -5.36 0.53
C MET A 147 -25.55 -5.53 1.99
N ASN A 148 -26.08 -6.69 2.40
CA ASN A 148 -26.51 -6.94 3.77
C ASN A 148 -25.48 -7.69 4.63
N GLY A 149 -24.44 -8.31 4.01
CA GLY A 149 -23.35 -9.01 4.69
C GLY A 149 -23.61 -10.50 4.93
N SER A 150 -24.75 -11.05 4.46
CA SER A 150 -25.03 -12.49 4.59
C SER A 150 -23.98 -13.31 3.85
N GLY A 151 -23.53 -14.44 4.42
CA GLY A 151 -22.54 -15.37 3.84
C GLY A 151 -21.09 -14.86 3.81
N THR A 152 -20.82 -13.60 4.17
CA THR A 152 -19.46 -13.04 4.11
C THR A 152 -18.51 -13.62 5.16
N GLY A 153 -19.00 -14.13 6.27
CA GLY A 153 -18.19 -14.77 7.32
C GLY A 153 -17.53 -16.06 6.81
N GLU A 154 -18.29 -16.95 6.18
CA GLU A 154 -17.79 -18.20 5.59
C GLU A 154 -16.77 -17.93 4.47
N LEU A 155 -17.03 -16.90 3.64
CA LEU A 155 -16.07 -16.45 2.63
C LEU A 155 -14.76 -15.97 3.26
N LEU A 156 -14.82 -15.17 4.33
CA LEU A 156 -13.65 -14.66 5.05
C LEU A 156 -12.85 -15.80 5.72
N ASP A 157 -13.53 -16.81 6.27
CA ASP A 157 -12.88 -18.00 6.82
C ASP A 157 -12.12 -18.77 5.72
N ALA A 158 -12.74 -18.96 4.55
CA ALA A 158 -12.11 -19.63 3.41
C ALA A 158 -10.90 -18.85 2.86
N ILE A 159 -10.98 -17.52 2.80
CA ILE A 159 -9.87 -16.64 2.42
C ILE A 159 -8.72 -16.85 3.40
N THR A 160 -8.96 -16.68 4.70
CA THR A 160 -7.89 -16.71 5.71
C THR A 160 -7.28 -18.11 5.89
N ALA A 161 -8.05 -19.17 5.71
CA ALA A 161 -7.52 -20.53 5.69
C ALA A 161 -6.48 -20.78 4.56
N SER A 162 -6.56 -20.00 3.50
CA SER A 162 -5.67 -20.09 2.34
C SER A 162 -4.47 -19.13 2.41
N LEU A 163 -4.51 -18.17 3.32
CA LEU A 163 -3.46 -17.18 3.52
C LEU A 163 -2.44 -17.67 4.55
N LYS A 164 -1.23 -17.22 4.40
CA LYS A 164 -0.20 -17.50 5.41
C LYS A 164 -0.40 -16.55 6.59
N PRO A 165 -0.37 -17.05 7.84
CA PRO A 165 -0.30 -16.15 8.98
C PRO A 165 0.91 -15.23 8.77
N ALA A 166 0.76 -13.96 9.16
CA ALA A 166 1.88 -13.02 9.12
C ALA A 166 3.04 -13.71 9.85
N SER A 167 4.01 -14.21 9.09
CA SER A 167 5.26 -14.65 9.68
C SER A 167 5.72 -13.46 10.51
N SER A 168 6.07 -13.72 11.79
CA SER A 168 6.79 -12.75 12.61
C SER A 168 7.80 -12.10 11.67
N ILE A 169 7.62 -10.82 11.42
CA ILE A 169 8.45 -10.04 10.50
C ILE A 169 9.86 -10.42 10.91
N ASP A 170 10.58 -11.04 9.98
CA ASP A 170 11.99 -11.33 10.18
C ASP A 170 12.61 -9.96 10.44
N GLU A 171 12.86 -9.66 11.71
CA GLU A 171 13.30 -8.36 12.21
C GLU A 171 14.78 -8.18 11.85
N SER A 172 15.09 -8.37 10.56
CA SER A 172 16.42 -8.12 10.07
C SER A 172 16.71 -6.63 10.24
N GLU A 173 17.81 -6.30 10.90
CA GLU A 173 18.29 -4.93 11.04
C GLU A 173 18.53 -4.24 9.69
N ILE A 174 18.58 -5.05 8.63
CA ILE A 174 18.84 -4.61 7.25
C ILE A 174 17.53 -4.16 6.60
N PRO A 175 17.39 -2.87 6.23
CA PRO A 175 16.15 -2.35 5.68
C PRO A 175 15.85 -2.89 4.28
N ARG A 176 14.56 -3.03 3.97
CA ARG A 176 14.04 -3.41 2.65
C ARG A 176 13.58 -2.16 1.92
N VAL A 177 14.08 -1.96 0.71
CA VAL A 177 13.87 -0.76 -0.09
C VAL A 177 13.11 -1.12 -1.36
N ALA A 178 11.95 -0.50 -1.59
CA ALA A 178 11.21 -0.62 -2.84
C ALA A 178 11.41 0.61 -3.73
N ILE A 179 11.54 0.38 -5.03
CA ILE A 179 11.55 1.44 -6.04
C ILE A 179 10.20 1.43 -6.74
N VAL A 180 9.41 2.47 -6.55
CA VAL A 180 8.05 2.59 -7.05
C VAL A 180 7.85 3.87 -7.85
N GLY A 181 6.79 3.92 -8.66
CA GLY A 181 6.47 5.06 -9.51
C GLY A 181 5.78 4.59 -10.78
N ARG A 182 5.26 5.52 -11.56
CA ARG A 182 4.58 5.27 -12.83
C ARG A 182 5.43 4.46 -13.82
N PRO A 183 4.83 3.88 -14.86
CA PRO A 183 5.58 3.36 -16.01
C PRO A 183 6.52 4.42 -16.59
N ASN A 184 7.65 3.98 -17.14
CA ASN A 184 8.61 4.81 -17.88
C ASN A 184 9.27 5.98 -17.10
N VAL A 185 9.09 6.10 -15.78
CA VAL A 185 9.78 7.10 -14.94
C VAL A 185 11.26 6.79 -14.71
N GLY A 186 11.75 5.61 -15.15
CA GLY A 186 13.17 5.25 -15.06
C GLY A 186 13.52 4.30 -13.91
N LYS A 187 12.57 3.51 -13.38
CA LYS A 187 12.82 2.52 -12.30
C LYS A 187 13.92 1.52 -12.67
N SER A 188 13.81 0.92 -13.86
CA SER A 188 14.82 -0.05 -14.34
C SER A 188 16.19 0.58 -14.53
N SER A 189 16.24 1.84 -15.04
CA SER A 189 17.48 2.58 -15.18
C SER A 189 18.14 2.86 -13.83
N LEU A 190 17.34 3.23 -12.82
CA LEU A 190 17.84 3.46 -11.47
C LEU A 190 18.40 2.17 -10.84
N ILE A 191 17.69 1.04 -10.96
CA ILE A 191 18.17 -0.25 -10.47
C ILE A 191 19.48 -0.64 -11.14
N ASN A 192 19.57 -0.48 -12.44
CA ASN A 192 20.80 -0.77 -13.19
C ASN A 192 21.95 0.14 -12.76
N SER A 193 21.67 1.42 -12.50
CA SER A 193 22.68 2.37 -12.01
C SER A 193 23.16 2.04 -10.59
N LEU A 194 22.28 1.59 -9.70
CA LEU A 194 22.62 1.18 -8.34
C LEU A 194 23.41 -0.11 -8.30
N LEU A 195 22.99 -1.12 -9.07
CA LEU A 195 23.61 -2.45 -9.04
C LEU A 195 24.91 -2.50 -9.85
N GLY A 196 25.11 -1.59 -10.82
CA GLY A 196 26.27 -1.55 -11.71
C GLY A 196 26.27 -2.70 -12.74
N GLU A 197 27.32 -2.74 -13.57
CA GLU A 197 27.51 -3.81 -14.57
C GLU A 197 28.03 -5.12 -13.97
N ASP A 198 28.50 -5.10 -12.72
CA ASP A 198 29.02 -6.28 -12.02
C ASP A 198 27.86 -7.18 -11.57
N ARG A 199 27.54 -8.16 -12.41
CA ARG A 199 26.48 -9.16 -12.24
C ARG A 199 26.68 -10.16 -11.07
N ASN A 200 27.73 -10.03 -10.27
CA ASN A 200 28.20 -11.06 -9.35
C ASN A 200 27.79 -10.93 -7.88
N ILE A 201 26.86 -10.00 -7.52
CA ILE A 201 26.41 -9.87 -6.13
C ILE A 201 24.87 -10.00 -6.06
N VAL A 202 24.35 -11.07 -6.63
CA VAL A 202 22.98 -11.52 -6.40
C VAL A 202 23.11 -12.87 -5.73
N THR A 203 23.16 -12.91 -4.41
CA THR A 203 22.87 -14.12 -3.67
C THR A 203 21.35 -14.16 -3.46
N PRO A 204 20.62 -15.06 -4.18
CA PRO A 204 19.28 -15.40 -3.79
C PRO A 204 19.38 -15.99 -2.39
N LEU A 205 18.58 -15.54 -1.44
CA LEU A 205 18.45 -16.24 -0.16
C LEU A 205 17.99 -17.68 -0.47
N ALA A 206 18.91 -18.63 -0.29
CA ALA A 206 18.60 -20.05 -0.42
C ALA A 206 17.59 -20.42 0.66
N GLY A 207 16.39 -20.82 0.26
CA GLY A 207 15.35 -21.28 1.17
C GLY A 207 13.91 -20.88 0.82
N THR A 208 13.69 -19.94 -0.12
CA THR A 208 12.34 -19.59 -0.58
C THR A 208 12.17 -20.05 -2.02
N THR A 209 11.70 -21.29 -2.18
CA THR A 209 11.23 -21.84 -3.45
C THR A 209 10.13 -20.96 -4.02
N ARG A 210 10.39 -20.38 -5.19
CA ARG A 210 9.55 -19.75 -6.23
C ARG A 210 9.52 -18.24 -6.38
N ASP A 211 9.90 -17.40 -5.40
CA ASP A 211 9.93 -15.94 -5.61
C ASP A 211 11.16 -15.31 -4.94
N SER A 212 12.26 -15.14 -5.67
CA SER A 212 13.40 -14.32 -5.22
C SER A 212 13.05 -12.83 -5.31
N ILE A 213 12.27 -12.35 -4.32
CA ILE A 213 11.74 -11.00 -4.26
C ILE A 213 12.82 -9.99 -3.84
N TYR A 214 13.91 -10.45 -3.19
CA TYR A 214 14.91 -9.59 -2.58
C TYR A 214 16.27 -9.71 -3.24
N THR A 215 16.89 -8.56 -3.55
CA THR A 215 18.29 -8.47 -3.99
C THR A 215 19.07 -7.68 -2.96
N ARG A 216 20.06 -8.27 -2.31
CA ARG A 216 20.90 -7.57 -1.31
C ARG A 216 21.84 -6.61 -2.03
N TYR A 217 21.90 -5.39 -1.53
CA TYR A 217 22.87 -4.36 -1.87
C TYR A 217 23.82 -4.18 -0.69
N ASN A 218 25.10 -4.46 -0.89
CA ASN A 218 26.13 -4.29 0.15
C ASN A 218 27.37 -3.66 -0.49
N LYS A 219 27.35 -2.32 -0.65
CA LYS A 219 28.47 -1.54 -1.19
C LYS A 219 28.54 -0.18 -0.49
N PHE A 220 29.72 0.43 -0.50
CA PHE A 220 29.95 1.78 0.06
C PHE A 220 29.46 1.94 1.50
N ASN A 221 29.63 0.92 2.33
CA ASN A 221 29.16 0.88 3.71
C ASN A 221 27.63 1.03 3.88
N ASN A 222 26.85 0.70 2.82
CA ASN A 222 25.39 0.67 2.87
C ASN A 222 24.93 -0.76 2.63
N ASP A 223 24.07 -1.27 3.51
CA ASP A 223 23.54 -2.64 3.46
C ASP A 223 22.00 -2.59 3.52
N PHE A 224 21.34 -3.04 2.45
CA PHE A 224 19.88 -3.11 2.37
C PHE A 224 19.42 -4.12 1.32
N TYR A 225 18.16 -4.51 1.39
CA TYR A 225 17.53 -5.34 0.37
C TYR A 225 16.71 -4.50 -0.60
N LEU A 226 16.91 -4.66 -1.90
CA LEU A 226 16.00 -4.16 -2.93
C LEU A 226 14.85 -5.16 -3.13
N VAL A 227 13.62 -4.67 -3.05
CA VAL A 227 12.39 -5.46 -3.22
C VAL A 227 11.98 -5.48 -4.69
N ASP A 228 11.49 -6.63 -5.18
CA ASP A 228 10.91 -6.86 -6.52
C ASP A 228 11.79 -6.48 -7.72
N THR A 229 13.09 -6.69 -7.61
CA THR A 229 14.02 -6.41 -8.73
C THR A 229 13.81 -7.35 -9.92
N ALA A 230 13.37 -8.59 -9.71
CA ALA A 230 13.13 -9.58 -10.75
C ALA A 230 11.97 -9.17 -11.69
N GLY A 231 10.89 -8.61 -11.13
CA GLY A 231 9.76 -8.11 -11.88
C GLY A 231 10.11 -6.90 -12.77
N ILE A 232 10.99 -6.05 -12.29
CA ILE A 232 11.45 -4.85 -13.04
C ILE A 232 12.42 -5.25 -14.17
N ARG A 233 13.26 -6.30 -13.96
CA ARG A 233 14.24 -6.78 -14.96
C ARG A 233 13.62 -7.57 -16.11
N LYS A 234 12.64 -8.44 -15.85
CA LYS A 234 12.02 -9.29 -16.89
C LYS A 234 11.25 -8.49 -17.95
N LYS A 235 10.85 -7.25 -17.68
CA LYS A 235 9.98 -6.44 -18.53
C LYS A 235 10.63 -5.35 -19.36
N SER A 236 11.93 -5.27 -19.41
CA SER A 236 12.58 -4.43 -20.44
C SER A 236 12.30 -4.92 -21.89
N LYS A 237 11.62 -6.06 -22.05
CA LYS A 237 11.36 -6.71 -23.36
C LYS A 237 9.88 -6.78 -23.80
N VAL A 238 8.91 -6.36 -22.96
CA VAL A 238 7.49 -6.39 -23.34
C VAL A 238 6.92 -4.99 -23.18
N SER A 239 6.64 -4.36 -24.30
CA SER A 239 5.98 -3.07 -24.43
C SER A 239 4.47 -3.21 -24.25
N GLU A 240 3.87 -2.11 -23.75
CA GLU A 240 2.46 -1.75 -23.82
C GLU A 240 1.48 -2.56 -22.95
N ASP A 241 0.73 -1.83 -22.14
CA ASP A 241 -0.41 -2.15 -21.27
C ASP A 241 -0.15 -2.23 -19.78
N ILE A 242 -0.17 -1.07 -19.11
CA ILE A 242 0.81 -0.88 -18.02
C ILE A 242 0.21 -0.27 -16.74
N GLU A 243 -1.00 0.34 -16.76
CA GLU A 243 -1.43 1.09 -15.57
C GLU A 243 -1.83 0.20 -14.39
N PHE A 244 -2.73 -0.73 -14.59
CA PHE A 244 -3.21 -1.62 -13.53
C PHE A 244 -2.12 -2.58 -13.01
N TYR A 245 -1.33 -3.15 -13.93
CA TYR A 245 -0.21 -4.03 -13.57
C TYR A 245 0.84 -3.32 -12.71
N SER A 246 1.06 -2.03 -12.98
CA SER A 246 1.97 -1.19 -12.20
C SER A 246 1.45 -0.99 -10.78
N VAL A 247 0.14 -0.85 -10.56
CA VAL A 247 -0.44 -0.60 -9.24
C VAL A 247 -0.36 -1.84 -8.34
N MET A 248 -0.77 -3.03 -8.81
CA MET A 248 -0.70 -4.26 -8.01
C MET A 248 0.73 -4.57 -7.57
N ARG A 249 1.70 -4.40 -8.48
CA ARG A 249 3.11 -4.55 -8.13
C ARG A 249 3.60 -3.49 -7.17
N ALA A 250 3.19 -2.24 -7.37
CA ALA A 250 3.55 -1.17 -6.44
C ALA A 250 3.01 -1.49 -5.03
N VAL A 251 1.77 -1.98 -4.91
CA VAL A 251 1.20 -2.42 -3.64
C VAL A 251 2.06 -3.50 -3.00
N LYS A 252 2.35 -4.58 -3.76
CA LYS A 252 3.16 -5.70 -3.27
C LYS A 252 4.57 -5.26 -2.84
N ALA A 253 5.22 -4.42 -3.64
CA ALA A 253 6.54 -3.88 -3.33
C ALA A 253 6.50 -2.98 -2.08
N ILE A 254 5.52 -2.07 -1.98
CA ILE A 254 5.34 -1.18 -0.85
C ILE A 254 5.10 -1.98 0.43
N GLU A 255 4.22 -2.98 0.41
CA GLU A 255 3.91 -3.77 1.61
C GLU A 255 5.12 -4.54 2.13
N ASN A 256 5.94 -5.08 1.24
CA ASN A 256 7.14 -5.84 1.59
C ASN A 256 8.38 -4.98 1.89
N ALA A 257 8.31 -3.66 1.66
CA ALA A 257 9.40 -2.73 1.93
C ALA A 257 9.29 -2.10 3.33
N ASP A 258 10.39 -1.50 3.76
CA ASP A 258 10.50 -0.62 4.92
C ASP A 258 10.61 0.84 4.50
N ILE A 259 11.26 1.08 3.35
CA ILE A 259 11.46 2.39 2.74
C ILE A 259 11.09 2.31 1.26
N CYS A 260 10.40 3.32 0.76
CA CYS A 260 10.00 3.44 -0.63
C CYS A 260 10.70 4.64 -1.28
N LEU A 261 11.32 4.39 -2.43
CA LEU A 261 11.83 5.41 -3.34
C LEU A 261 10.75 5.67 -4.37
N LEU A 262 10.04 6.79 -4.25
CA LEU A 262 9.02 7.20 -5.22
C LEU A 262 9.69 8.00 -6.34
N LEU A 263 9.75 7.41 -7.54
CA LEU A 263 10.26 8.08 -8.74
C LEU A 263 9.18 8.88 -9.43
N ILE A 264 9.50 10.16 -9.71
CA ILE A 264 8.68 11.09 -10.49
C ILE A 264 9.48 11.50 -11.73
N ASP A 265 8.83 11.59 -12.88
CA ASP A 265 9.42 12.07 -14.12
C ASP A 265 9.42 13.60 -14.15
N ALA A 266 10.60 14.21 -14.13
CA ALA A 266 10.75 15.65 -14.14
C ALA A 266 10.16 16.34 -15.38
N THR A 267 10.11 15.64 -16.53
CA THR A 267 9.58 16.20 -17.78
C THR A 267 8.04 16.30 -17.79
N ARG A 268 7.38 15.54 -16.90
CA ARG A 268 5.90 15.50 -16.79
C ARG A 268 5.39 16.08 -15.49
N GLY A 269 6.25 16.25 -14.50
CA GLY A 269 5.88 16.65 -13.16
C GLY A 269 5.10 15.56 -12.39
N ILE A 270 4.52 15.94 -11.25
CA ILE A 270 3.72 15.05 -10.41
C ILE A 270 2.29 14.93 -10.93
N GLU A 271 1.85 13.71 -11.24
CA GLU A 271 0.52 13.38 -11.76
C GLU A 271 -0.33 12.61 -10.73
N ALA A 272 -1.61 12.41 -11.02
CA ALA A 272 -2.56 11.73 -10.12
C ALA A 272 -2.10 10.33 -9.70
N GLN A 273 -1.50 9.56 -10.61
CA GLN A 273 -1.00 8.22 -10.31
C GLN A 273 0.20 8.23 -9.34
N ASP A 274 1.06 9.26 -9.40
CA ASP A 274 2.15 9.42 -8.41
C ASP A 274 1.59 9.72 -7.03
N ILE A 275 0.52 10.53 -6.95
CA ILE A 275 -0.18 10.85 -5.70
C ILE A 275 -0.86 9.60 -5.12
N ASN A 276 -1.43 8.73 -5.96
CA ASN A 276 -2.01 7.45 -5.51
C ASN A 276 -0.93 6.55 -4.91
N ILE A 277 0.24 6.41 -5.57
CA ILE A 277 1.36 5.63 -5.03
C ILE A 277 1.89 6.26 -3.73
N PHE A 278 2.03 7.58 -3.66
CA PHE A 278 2.40 8.31 -2.45
C PHE A 278 1.43 7.99 -1.29
N SER A 279 0.13 8.05 -1.56
CA SER A 279 -0.90 7.74 -0.56
C SER A 279 -0.82 6.28 -0.08
N LEU A 280 -0.52 5.34 -0.97
CA LEU A 280 -0.29 3.93 -0.61
C LEU A 280 0.92 3.77 0.32
N ILE A 281 2.03 4.46 0.05
CA ILE A 281 3.23 4.45 0.89
C ILE A 281 2.89 4.97 2.28
N GLN A 282 2.17 6.10 2.37
CA GLN A 282 1.77 6.72 3.63
C GLN A 282 0.83 5.81 4.44
N ARG A 283 -0.20 5.24 3.82
CA ARG A 283 -1.14 4.30 4.48
C ARG A 283 -0.45 3.07 5.03
N ASN A 284 0.58 2.59 4.34
CA ASN A 284 1.39 1.45 4.77
C ASN A 284 2.49 1.84 5.77
N ASN A 285 2.58 3.11 6.20
CA ASN A 285 3.56 3.65 7.14
C ASN A 285 5.01 3.33 6.76
N LYS A 286 5.34 3.44 5.49
CA LYS A 286 6.68 3.19 4.99
C LYS A 286 7.50 4.47 4.97
N GLY A 287 8.82 4.34 5.16
CA GLY A 287 9.73 5.45 4.90
C GLY A 287 9.64 5.91 3.45
N LEU A 288 9.79 7.20 3.20
CA LEU A 288 9.62 7.81 1.88
C LEU A 288 10.80 8.70 1.51
N ILE A 289 11.29 8.51 0.30
CA ILE A 289 12.19 9.43 -0.39
C ILE A 289 11.61 9.68 -1.77
N ILE A 290 11.43 10.93 -2.16
CA ILE A 290 10.99 11.31 -3.52
C ILE A 290 12.21 11.56 -4.39
N LEU A 291 12.26 10.88 -5.53
CA LEU A 291 13.33 11.02 -6.53
C LEU A 291 12.74 11.61 -7.81
N VAL A 292 13.08 12.86 -8.11
CA VAL A 292 12.70 13.54 -9.34
C VAL A 292 13.74 13.19 -10.40
N ASN A 293 13.40 12.21 -11.24
CA ASN A 293 14.30 11.61 -12.24
C ASN A 293 14.17 12.30 -13.61
N LYS A 294 15.11 12.02 -14.51
CA LYS A 294 15.27 12.66 -15.82
C LYS A 294 15.56 14.16 -15.71
N TRP A 295 16.21 14.54 -14.62
CA TRP A 295 16.52 15.94 -14.34
C TRP A 295 17.49 16.55 -15.37
N ASP A 296 18.20 15.73 -16.13
CA ASP A 296 19.05 16.11 -17.26
C ASP A 296 18.28 16.66 -18.46
N LEU A 297 16.99 16.28 -18.60
CA LEU A 297 16.12 16.67 -19.72
C LEU A 297 15.31 17.96 -19.47
N VAL A 298 15.38 18.51 -18.26
CA VAL A 298 14.64 19.73 -17.89
C VAL A 298 15.50 20.96 -18.15
N GLU A 299 14.92 21.96 -18.81
CA GLU A 299 15.51 23.31 -18.88
C GLU A 299 15.50 23.95 -17.49
N LYS A 300 16.63 24.53 -17.08
CA LYS A 300 16.83 24.95 -15.69
C LYS A 300 17.15 26.42 -15.62
N ASP A 301 16.44 27.10 -14.75
CA ASP A 301 16.80 28.41 -14.22
C ASP A 301 17.13 28.32 -12.73
N SER A 302 17.39 29.46 -12.09
CA SER A 302 17.75 29.53 -10.67
C SER A 302 16.60 29.09 -9.73
N ASN A 303 15.36 29.11 -10.19
CA ASN A 303 14.16 28.86 -9.37
C ASN A 303 13.53 27.48 -9.62
N THR A 304 13.87 26.83 -10.74
CA THR A 304 13.24 25.59 -11.19
C THR A 304 13.15 24.51 -10.09
N ILE A 305 14.21 24.32 -9.31
CA ILE A 305 14.20 23.34 -8.20
C ILE A 305 13.17 23.72 -7.14
N VAL A 306 13.13 24.98 -6.75
CA VAL A 306 12.23 25.49 -5.70
C VAL A 306 10.77 25.36 -6.12
N GLU A 307 10.46 25.67 -7.37
CA GLU A 307 9.12 25.56 -7.94
C GLU A 307 8.64 24.10 -7.96
N PHE A 308 9.49 23.17 -8.43
CA PHE A 308 9.19 21.75 -8.39
C PHE A 308 8.95 21.24 -6.96
N GLU A 309 9.80 21.64 -6.01
CA GLU A 309 9.62 21.24 -4.60
C GLU A 309 8.31 21.77 -4.03
N GLN A 310 7.98 23.02 -4.30
CA GLN A 310 6.73 23.63 -3.81
C GLN A 310 5.50 22.95 -4.43
N GLU A 311 5.51 22.67 -5.73
CA GLU A 311 4.41 21.99 -6.41
C GLU A 311 4.18 20.59 -5.83
N ILE A 312 5.25 19.80 -5.69
CA ILE A 312 5.15 18.44 -5.16
C ILE A 312 4.65 18.48 -3.72
N ARG A 313 5.21 19.34 -2.84
CA ARG A 313 4.76 19.45 -1.45
C ARG A 313 3.31 19.92 -1.32
N LYS A 314 2.86 20.82 -2.21
CA LYS A 314 1.45 21.27 -2.25
C LYS A 314 0.50 20.11 -2.57
N LYS A 315 0.86 19.24 -3.55
CA LYS A 315 0.02 18.12 -3.98
C LYS A 315 0.06 16.93 -3.00
N THR A 316 1.10 16.81 -2.18
CA THR A 316 1.27 15.72 -1.22
C THR A 316 0.86 16.08 0.22
N ALA A 317 0.43 17.31 0.46
CA ALA A 317 -0.06 17.74 1.75
C ALA A 317 -1.19 16.81 2.27
N PRO A 318 -1.29 16.53 3.59
CA PRO A 318 -0.56 17.20 4.68
C PRO A 318 0.83 16.63 5.02
N PHE A 319 1.23 15.47 4.48
CA PHE A 319 2.54 14.89 4.77
C PHE A 319 3.58 15.44 3.79
N THR A 320 4.35 16.41 4.23
CA THR A 320 5.36 17.13 3.42
C THR A 320 6.78 16.99 3.95
N ASP A 321 6.97 16.32 5.10
CA ASP A 321 8.27 16.13 5.75
C ASP A 321 8.97 14.87 5.22
N TYR A 322 9.53 14.97 4.02
CA TYR A 322 10.31 13.91 3.35
C TYR A 322 11.49 14.51 2.58
N TYR A 323 12.49 13.66 2.33
CA TYR A 323 13.62 14.03 1.47
C TYR A 323 13.22 13.99 -0.01
N MET A 324 13.66 15.01 -0.75
CA MET A 324 13.50 15.09 -2.19
C MET A 324 14.87 15.23 -2.84
N LEU A 325 15.13 14.48 -3.90
CA LEU A 325 16.39 14.50 -4.60
C LEU A 325 16.14 14.52 -6.12
N PHE A 326 16.76 15.47 -6.81
CA PHE A 326 16.72 15.60 -8.27
C PHE A 326 17.88 14.82 -8.87
N ILE A 327 17.56 13.79 -9.68
CA ILE A 327 18.53 12.82 -10.19
C ILE A 327 18.46 12.65 -11.71
N SER A 328 19.52 12.09 -12.29
CA SER A 328 19.47 11.43 -13.59
C SER A 328 19.97 9.99 -13.42
N ALA A 329 19.06 9.02 -13.55
CA ALA A 329 19.42 7.61 -13.46
C ALA A 329 20.33 7.19 -14.64
N THR A 330 20.13 7.75 -15.83
CA THR A 330 20.90 7.47 -17.04
C THR A 330 22.32 8.02 -16.93
N ASN A 331 22.45 9.27 -16.51
CA ASN A 331 23.74 9.96 -16.39
C ASN A 331 24.42 9.71 -15.03
N LYS A 332 23.86 8.83 -14.19
CA LYS A 332 24.35 8.50 -12.85
C LYS A 332 24.51 9.72 -11.92
N GLN A 333 23.74 10.79 -12.18
CA GLN A 333 23.82 12.02 -11.40
C GLN A 333 23.16 11.87 -10.04
N ARG A 334 23.92 12.14 -8.96
CA ARG A 334 23.50 12.12 -7.55
C ARG A 334 23.03 10.75 -7.04
N ILE A 335 23.36 9.64 -7.72
CA ILE A 335 22.94 8.29 -7.32
C ILE A 335 23.49 7.91 -5.93
N HIS A 336 24.75 8.28 -5.61
CA HIS A 336 25.32 7.99 -4.29
C HIS A 336 24.57 8.66 -3.14
N LYS A 337 24.01 9.86 -3.35
CA LYS A 337 23.21 10.55 -2.33
C LYS A 337 21.93 9.79 -1.97
N ILE A 338 21.40 8.95 -2.87
CA ILE A 338 20.24 8.10 -2.58
C ILE A 338 20.59 7.11 -1.48
N LEU A 339 21.79 6.52 -1.52
CA LEU A 339 22.24 5.53 -0.52
C LEU A 339 22.33 6.17 0.88
N GLU A 340 22.90 7.37 0.97
CA GLU A 340 22.97 8.12 2.23
C GLU A 340 21.58 8.43 2.78
N LEU A 341 20.63 8.84 1.92
CA LEU A 341 19.26 9.14 2.32
C LEU A 341 18.49 7.89 2.77
N ILE A 342 18.71 6.73 2.13
CA ILE A 342 18.12 5.46 2.56
C ILE A 342 18.52 5.15 4.00
N MET A 343 19.82 5.24 4.31
CA MET A 343 20.32 4.96 5.66
C MET A 343 19.80 5.98 6.67
N LYS A 344 19.72 7.25 6.30
CA LYS A 344 19.18 8.31 7.16
C LYS A 344 17.69 8.12 7.46
N VAL A 345 16.88 7.75 6.47
CA VAL A 345 15.46 7.43 6.68
C VAL A 345 15.30 6.17 7.52
N ASN A 346 16.17 5.17 7.35
CA ASN A 346 16.15 3.99 8.21
C ASN A 346 16.48 4.32 9.67
N GLU A 347 17.48 5.18 9.90
CA GLU A 347 17.81 5.69 11.24
C GLU A 347 16.60 6.41 11.86
N ASN A 348 15.97 7.32 11.11
CA ASN A 348 14.77 8.03 11.57
C ASN A 348 13.61 7.07 11.87
N ARG A 349 13.45 6.01 11.07
CA ARG A 349 12.41 4.99 11.24
C ARG A 349 12.60 4.17 12.53
N THR A 350 13.83 3.81 12.82
CA THR A 350 14.17 2.96 13.98
C THR A 350 14.51 3.74 15.24
N ARG A 351 14.50 5.08 15.17
CA ARG A 351 14.87 5.98 16.26
C ARG A 351 14.06 5.72 17.51
N LYS A 352 14.76 5.50 18.62
CA LYS A 352 14.19 5.39 19.98
C LYS A 352 14.44 6.66 20.77
N ILE A 353 13.39 7.24 21.32
CA ILE A 353 13.47 8.43 22.16
C ILE A 353 13.32 7.99 23.62
N PRO A 354 14.24 8.39 24.51
CA PRO A 354 14.08 8.14 25.94
C PRO A 354 12.76 8.73 26.47
N THR A 355 12.00 7.93 27.22
CA THR A 355 10.65 8.31 27.68
C THR A 355 10.65 9.61 28.49
N ALA A 356 11.68 9.87 29.30
CA ALA A 356 11.83 11.12 30.04
C ALA A 356 11.87 12.32 29.08
N LYS A 357 12.81 12.32 28.10
CA LYS A 357 12.96 13.39 27.12
C LYS A 357 11.69 13.59 26.28
N LEU A 358 11.03 12.49 25.91
CA LEU A 358 9.76 12.54 25.17
C LEU A 358 8.67 13.25 26.00
N ASN A 359 8.54 12.91 27.29
CA ASN A 359 7.55 13.53 28.15
C ASN A 359 7.86 14.98 28.46
N ASP A 360 9.11 15.34 28.71
CA ASP A 360 9.51 16.74 28.96
C ASP A 360 9.06 17.63 27.79
N VAL A 361 9.38 17.25 26.54
CA VAL A 361 9.02 18.02 25.35
C VAL A 361 7.51 18.04 25.12
N MET A 362 6.87 16.86 25.17
CA MET A 362 5.48 16.76 24.77
C MET A 362 4.51 17.27 25.82
N LEU A 363 4.80 17.12 27.13
CA LEU A 363 3.95 17.66 28.17
C LEU A 363 4.04 19.19 28.23
N ASP A 364 5.18 19.78 27.90
CA ASP A 364 5.29 21.24 27.79
C ASP A 364 4.53 21.78 26.58
N ALA A 365 4.60 21.08 25.44
CA ALA A 365 3.77 21.42 24.29
C ALA A 365 2.25 21.32 24.61
N ILE A 366 1.83 20.30 25.36
CA ILE A 366 0.44 20.10 25.78
C ILE A 366 0.00 21.19 26.78
N LYS A 367 0.90 21.63 27.69
CA LYS A 367 0.60 22.77 28.61
C LYS A 367 0.43 24.08 27.83
N ALA A 368 1.27 24.31 26.81
CA ALA A 368 1.21 25.52 25.98
C ALA A 368 -0.07 25.57 25.14
N ASN A 369 -0.54 24.43 24.65
CA ASN A 369 -1.78 24.33 23.88
C ASN A 369 -2.57 23.09 24.31
N THR A 370 -3.51 23.28 25.26
CA THR A 370 -4.30 22.20 25.81
C THR A 370 -5.36 21.68 24.82
N PRO A 371 -5.69 20.37 24.85
CA PRO A 371 -6.77 19.85 24.00
C PRO A 371 -8.08 20.62 24.23
N PRO A 372 -8.83 20.97 23.16
CA PRO A 372 -10.12 21.63 23.29
C PRO A 372 -11.09 20.80 24.15
N SER A 373 -11.78 21.47 25.07
CA SER A 373 -12.83 20.81 25.85
C SER A 373 -14.00 20.41 24.92
N THR A 374 -14.56 19.23 25.16
CA THR A 374 -15.70 18.73 24.38
C THR A 374 -16.85 18.40 25.31
N LYS A 375 -18.05 18.93 25.02
CA LYS A 375 -19.26 18.75 25.85
C LYS A 375 -19.02 19.11 27.34
N GLY A 376 -18.29 20.19 27.60
CA GLY A 376 -17.99 20.67 28.97
C GLY A 376 -16.96 19.79 29.71
N LYS A 377 -16.39 18.77 29.09
CA LYS A 377 -15.41 17.88 29.70
C LYS A 377 -13.98 18.28 29.28
N GLN A 378 -13.10 18.44 30.26
CA GLN A 378 -11.70 18.76 30.04
C GLN A 378 -10.91 17.48 29.72
N ILE A 379 -10.16 17.50 28.63
CA ILE A 379 -9.27 16.41 28.24
C ILE A 379 -7.91 16.64 28.89
N LYS A 380 -7.42 15.65 29.65
CA LYS A 380 -6.11 15.71 30.31
C LYS A 380 -5.23 14.57 29.82
N ILE A 381 -4.16 14.92 29.12
CA ILE A 381 -3.11 13.99 28.71
C ILE A 381 -2.10 13.92 29.85
N LYS A 382 -1.78 12.71 30.34
CA LYS A 382 -0.96 12.50 31.53
C LYS A 382 0.50 12.17 31.21
N TYR A 383 0.72 11.35 30.20
CA TYR A 383 2.05 10.98 29.74
C TYR A 383 2.01 10.41 28.31
N VAL A 384 3.18 10.32 27.72
CA VAL A 384 3.42 9.81 26.36
C VAL A 384 4.48 8.73 26.41
N THR A 385 4.32 7.70 25.59
CA THR A 385 5.35 6.68 25.40
C THR A 385 5.50 6.34 23.91
N GLN A 386 6.72 6.05 23.49
CA GLN A 386 6.96 5.45 22.19
C GLN A 386 6.75 3.95 22.30
N LEU A 387 5.97 3.40 21.36
CA LEU A 387 5.71 1.96 21.32
C LEU A 387 6.93 1.20 20.77
N PRO A 388 7.17 -0.04 21.19
CA PRO A 388 8.29 -0.85 20.73
C PRO A 388 8.04 -1.41 19.32
N THR A 389 7.99 -0.52 18.34
CA THR A 389 7.78 -0.83 16.93
C THR A 389 8.92 -0.26 16.09
N TYR A 390 9.14 -0.81 14.88
CA TYR A 390 10.15 -0.30 13.94
C TYR A 390 9.77 1.03 13.29
N THR A 391 8.50 1.40 13.35
CA THR A 391 8.02 2.71 12.90
C THR A 391 7.71 3.59 14.09
N PRO A 392 7.86 4.93 14.00
CA PRO A 392 7.59 5.85 15.10
C PRO A 392 6.10 5.87 15.46
N ASN A 393 5.73 5.08 16.45
CA ASN A 393 4.37 5.03 17.00
C ASN A 393 4.37 5.55 18.44
N PHE A 394 3.49 6.50 18.74
CA PHE A 394 3.40 7.13 20.06
C PHE A 394 2.02 6.93 20.67
N ALA A 395 1.99 6.50 21.93
CA ALA A 395 0.76 6.37 22.70
C ALA A 395 0.67 7.50 23.75
N PHE A 396 -0.37 8.31 23.63
CA PHE A 396 -0.74 9.38 24.55
C PHE A 396 -1.82 8.89 25.49
N PHE A 397 -1.54 8.86 26.79
CA PHE A 397 -2.49 8.37 27.79
C PHE A 397 -3.30 9.53 28.38
N CYS A 398 -4.61 9.48 28.19
CA CYS A 398 -5.53 10.54 28.59
C CYS A 398 -6.82 9.99 29.19
N ASN A 399 -7.61 10.87 29.80
CA ASN A 399 -8.89 10.50 30.40
C ASN A 399 -10.02 10.24 29.38
N LEU A 400 -10.01 10.93 28.24
CA LEU A 400 -11.11 10.97 27.25
C LEU A 400 -10.57 10.87 25.81
N PRO A 401 -9.97 9.73 25.39
CA PRO A 401 -9.33 9.58 24.08
C PRO A 401 -10.29 9.81 22.90
N GLN A 402 -11.54 9.41 23.04
CA GLN A 402 -12.56 9.50 21.98
C GLN A 402 -12.96 10.92 21.59
N TYR A 403 -12.55 11.93 22.36
CA TYR A 403 -12.89 13.35 22.10
C TYR A 403 -11.73 14.16 21.50
N ILE A 404 -10.56 13.53 21.30
CA ILE A 404 -9.42 14.21 20.68
C ILE A 404 -9.64 14.23 19.16
N LYS A 405 -9.70 15.44 18.59
CA LYS A 405 -9.93 15.66 17.16
C LYS A 405 -8.61 15.68 16.37
N ASP A 406 -8.71 15.40 15.06
CA ASP A 406 -7.57 15.37 14.15
C ASP A 406 -6.70 16.64 14.11
N PRO A 407 -7.25 17.87 14.19
CA PRO A 407 -6.40 19.06 14.25
C PRO A 407 -5.43 19.05 15.46
N TYR A 408 -5.86 18.48 16.59
CA TYR A 408 -5.00 18.37 17.75
C TYR A 408 -3.94 17.24 17.61
N LYS A 409 -4.32 16.13 16.96
CA LYS A 409 -3.35 15.09 16.57
C LYS A 409 -2.23 15.67 15.70
N ARG A 410 -2.60 16.45 14.67
CA ARG A 410 -1.63 17.12 13.79
C ARG A 410 -0.73 18.10 14.54
N TYR A 411 -1.29 18.85 15.49
CA TYR A 411 -0.48 19.71 16.35
C TYR A 411 0.59 18.93 17.10
N LEU A 412 0.22 17.81 17.72
CA LEU A 412 1.16 16.96 18.45
C LEU A 412 2.20 16.32 17.53
N GLU A 413 1.80 15.90 16.32
CA GLU A 413 2.71 15.38 15.30
C GLU A 413 3.74 16.44 14.89
N ASN A 414 3.30 17.67 14.62
CA ASN A 414 4.21 18.76 14.28
C ASN A 414 5.21 19.03 15.41
N ARG A 415 4.77 19.02 16.67
CA ARG A 415 5.65 19.16 17.82
C ARG A 415 6.68 18.03 17.95
N LEU A 416 6.28 16.80 17.64
CA LEU A 416 7.22 15.67 17.55
C LEU A 416 8.27 15.90 16.47
N ARG A 417 7.88 16.35 15.28
CA ARG A 417 8.79 16.61 14.14
C ARG A 417 9.74 17.78 14.38
N GLU A 418 9.27 18.84 15.05
CA GLU A 418 10.08 20.00 15.41
C GLU A 418 11.21 19.68 16.42
N ASN A 419 10.99 18.70 17.30
CA ASN A 419 11.93 18.38 18.37
C ASN A 419 12.73 17.09 18.13
N PHE A 420 12.25 16.24 17.21
CA PHE A 420 12.89 14.97 16.90
C PHE A 420 12.92 14.75 15.39
N GLU A 421 14.04 14.28 14.90
CA GLU A 421 14.20 14.07 13.45
C GLU A 421 13.48 12.80 12.98
N PHE A 422 12.36 12.99 12.27
CA PHE A 422 11.56 11.94 11.66
C PHE A 422 11.31 12.18 10.16
N THR A 423 12.12 13.03 9.54
CA THR A 423 12.00 13.33 8.10
C THR A 423 12.03 12.05 7.27
N GLY A 424 11.09 11.93 6.36
CA GLY A 424 10.90 10.76 5.51
C GLY A 424 10.10 9.62 6.15
N VAL A 425 9.61 9.76 7.39
CA VAL A 425 8.91 8.68 8.09
C VAL A 425 7.56 9.15 8.59
N PRO A 426 6.46 8.44 8.26
CA PRO A 426 5.15 8.70 8.85
C PRO A 426 5.15 8.41 10.36
N ILE A 427 4.50 9.27 11.13
CA ILE A 427 4.34 9.11 12.59
C ILE A 427 2.89 8.70 12.86
N LYS A 428 2.68 7.71 13.74
CA LYS A 428 1.36 7.37 14.26
C LYS A 428 1.20 7.79 15.71
N ILE A 429 0.08 8.44 15.98
CA ILE A 429 -0.32 8.87 17.32
C ILE A 429 -1.58 8.13 17.73
N PHE A 430 -1.51 7.41 18.85
CA PHE A 430 -2.63 6.72 19.45
C PHE A 430 -3.00 7.38 20.78
N PHE A 431 -4.30 7.48 21.03
CA PHE A 431 -4.78 7.93 22.33
C PHE A 431 -5.39 6.74 23.08
N ARG A 432 -4.93 6.53 24.31
CA ARG A 432 -5.37 5.42 25.17
C ARG A 432 -5.94 5.95 26.47
N LYS A 433 -6.98 5.29 26.96
CA LYS A 433 -7.51 5.55 28.28
C LYS A 433 -6.52 5.02 29.32
N LYS A 434 -6.25 5.84 30.34
CA LYS A 434 -5.48 5.43 31.52
C LYS A 434 -6.42 4.86 32.55
#